data_6dbd7a1af74b9fb5baed9200bc7f44ea
#
_entry.id   6dbd7a1af74b9fb5baed9200bc7f44ea
#
_cell.length_a   1.000
_cell.length_b   1.000
_cell.length_c   1.000
_cell.angle_alpha   90.00
_cell.angle_beta   90.00
_cell.angle_gamma   90.00
#
_symmetry.space_group_name_H-M   'P 1'
#
loop_
_entity.id
_entity.type
_entity.pdbx_description
1 polymer ?
#
loop_
_entity_poly.entity_id
_entity_poly.type
_entity_poly.pdbx_seq_one_letter_code
_entity_poly.pdbx_strand_id
1 'polypeptide(L)'
;MRSPARLRVIVLSLAVLCGVLLIAAPMASAAKYDLGVGDSAIFPAAESAPLRAVASRVVIDPAKPLSSYDAHIAAHRAVGQLPQLVIGGTGTKNHRSTKGVVAAAVAAAKRWKPLYSVSVVNEPDTAGVSVCGYAKTYLDAYGKLRAAGVKRILFGEFAPHNAQRWLRATLTRCGATSCNLKSKVGNVAWHAYGPGMDLAVPMSKLTRSLTHHRPKLYVTEAGYVLRHRSGNVLAAGVAGGGVGWWRHALKISSAHLAEIVAWDIRARTNAVWDSSLIDGAGQPRPAFAVIANR
;
A
#
# COMPACT_ATOMS: atom_id res chain seq x y z
N MET A 1 26.16 -90.18 10.71
CA MET A 1 24.98 -89.36 10.40
C MET A 1 24.98 -88.10 11.25
N ARG A 2 25.36 -86.96 10.70
CA ARG A 2 25.48 -85.68 11.43
C ARG A 2 24.41 -84.74 10.95
N SER A 3 23.54 -84.28 11.88
CA SER A 3 22.48 -83.30 11.61
C SER A 3 23.06 -81.88 11.41
N PRO A 4 22.57 -81.10 10.43
CA PRO A 4 23.05 -79.73 10.25
C PRO A 4 22.35 -78.76 11.23
N ALA A 5 23.18 -77.96 11.89
CA ALA A 5 22.76 -76.88 12.75
C ALA A 5 22.07 -75.77 11.95
N ARG A 6 20.87 -75.37 12.37
CA ARG A 6 20.14 -74.25 11.81
C ARG A 6 20.71 -72.94 12.40
N LEU A 7 21.32 -72.15 11.53
CA LEU A 7 21.79 -70.80 11.84
C LEU A 7 20.55 -69.88 11.87
N ARG A 8 20.16 -69.41 13.05
CA ARG A 8 19.13 -68.35 13.16
C ARG A 8 19.80 -67.01 12.98
N VAL A 9 19.50 -66.37 11.86
CA VAL A 9 19.86 -64.98 11.62
C VAL A 9 18.90 -64.10 12.40
N ILE A 10 19.35 -63.42 13.43
CA ILE A 10 18.59 -62.39 14.13
C ILE A 10 18.76 -61.08 13.34
N VAL A 11 17.74 -60.70 12.64
CA VAL A 11 17.67 -59.37 11.98
C VAL A 11 17.28 -58.36 13.08
N LEU A 12 18.25 -57.61 13.54
CA LEU A 12 18.01 -56.43 14.38
C LEU A 12 17.47 -55.31 13.48
N SER A 13 16.20 -55.05 13.51
CA SER A 13 15.59 -53.87 12.89
C SER A 13 15.90 -52.65 13.77
N LEU A 14 16.89 -51.86 13.38
CA LEU A 14 17.13 -50.53 13.93
C LEU A 14 16.06 -49.61 13.37
N ALA A 15 14.99 -49.39 14.10
CA ALA A 15 14.03 -48.33 13.86
C ALA A 15 14.69 -47.00 14.25
N VAL A 16 15.24 -46.28 13.27
CA VAL A 16 15.68 -44.91 13.46
C VAL A 16 14.43 -44.05 13.60
N LEU A 17 14.08 -43.73 14.85
CA LEU A 17 13.06 -42.74 15.17
C LEU A 17 13.62 -41.35 14.77
N CYS A 18 13.42 -40.93 13.51
CA CYS A 18 13.56 -39.53 13.12
C CYS A 18 12.44 -38.74 13.79
N GLY A 19 12.70 -38.29 15.01
CA GLY A 19 11.90 -37.28 15.69
C GLY A 19 12.02 -35.98 14.90
N VAL A 20 11.08 -35.75 13.97
CA VAL A 20 10.86 -34.43 13.38
C VAL A 20 10.34 -33.55 14.51
N LEU A 21 11.25 -32.81 15.16
CA LEU A 21 10.87 -31.68 15.97
C LEU A 21 10.21 -30.68 15.00
N LEU A 22 8.90 -30.74 14.90
CA LEU A 22 8.07 -29.65 14.41
C LEU A 22 8.28 -28.51 15.43
N ILE A 23 9.31 -27.69 15.20
CA ILE A 23 9.38 -26.38 15.81
C ILE A 23 8.16 -25.66 15.27
N ALA A 24 7.07 -25.64 16.05
CA ALA A 24 5.93 -24.79 15.79
C ALA A 24 6.49 -23.37 15.76
N ALA A 25 6.75 -22.85 14.55
CA ALA A 25 7.02 -21.44 14.38
C ALA A 25 5.86 -20.72 15.09
N PRO A 26 6.13 -19.75 15.99
CA PRO A 26 5.07 -19.01 16.62
C PRO A 26 4.16 -18.54 15.50
N MET A 27 2.88 -18.93 15.54
CA MET A 27 1.87 -18.39 14.62
C MET A 27 1.91 -16.89 14.83
N ALA A 28 2.54 -16.18 13.92
CA ALA A 28 2.51 -14.72 13.92
C ALA A 28 1.04 -14.35 13.98
N SER A 29 0.65 -13.66 15.06
CA SER A 29 -0.71 -13.13 15.19
C SER A 29 -1.03 -12.43 13.87
N ALA A 30 -2.06 -12.89 13.16
CA ALA A 30 -2.42 -12.32 11.87
C ALA A 30 -2.49 -10.80 12.00
N ALA A 31 -1.71 -10.10 11.22
CA ALA A 31 -1.63 -8.65 11.31
C ALA A 31 -3.04 -8.09 11.13
N LYS A 32 -3.44 -7.16 12.00
CA LYS A 32 -4.78 -6.54 11.99
C LYS A 32 -4.98 -5.58 10.80
N TYR A 33 -4.01 -5.45 9.93
CA TYR A 33 -3.99 -4.59 8.76
C TYR A 33 -3.36 -5.31 7.58
N ASP A 34 -3.72 -4.90 6.38
CA ASP A 34 -3.12 -5.38 5.14
C ASP A 34 -1.80 -4.64 4.86
N LEU A 35 -0.80 -5.31 4.30
CA LEU A 35 0.37 -4.66 3.72
C LEU A 35 0.18 -4.57 2.21
N GLY A 36 0.37 -3.38 1.67
CA GLY A 36 0.57 -3.13 0.27
C GLY A 36 2.03 -2.80 -0.06
N VAL A 37 2.37 -2.84 -1.32
CA VAL A 37 3.64 -2.37 -1.87
C VAL A 37 3.38 -1.46 -3.04
N GLY A 38 4.28 -0.51 -3.29
CA GLY A 38 4.14 0.41 -4.41
C GLY A 38 5.47 1.08 -4.75
N ASP A 39 5.53 1.60 -5.96
CA ASP A 39 6.64 2.39 -6.44
C ASP A 39 6.14 3.41 -7.46
N SER A 40 6.87 4.50 -7.62
CA SER A 40 6.63 5.51 -8.65
C SER A 40 7.01 5.02 -10.05
N ALA A 41 7.68 3.87 -10.18
CA ALA A 41 7.95 3.14 -11.41
C ALA A 41 7.42 1.71 -11.35
N ILE A 42 7.42 1.06 -12.51
CA ILE A 42 7.22 -0.39 -12.60
C ILE A 42 8.44 -1.07 -11.95
N PHE A 43 8.21 -1.92 -10.96
CA PHE A 43 9.24 -2.70 -10.28
C PHE A 43 8.95 -4.20 -10.39
N PRO A 44 9.97 -5.08 -10.32
CA PRO A 44 9.77 -6.51 -10.40
C PRO A 44 8.95 -7.04 -9.21
N ALA A 45 7.87 -7.76 -9.48
CA ALA A 45 7.02 -8.35 -8.45
C ALA A 45 7.80 -9.30 -7.51
N ALA A 46 8.83 -9.96 -8.01
CA ALA A 46 9.71 -10.84 -7.22
C ALA A 46 10.42 -10.10 -6.07
N GLU A 47 10.71 -8.81 -6.21
CA GLU A 47 11.36 -8.01 -5.16
C GLU A 47 10.42 -7.78 -3.96
N SER A 48 9.11 -7.72 -4.19
CA SER A 48 8.11 -7.54 -3.14
C SER A 48 7.52 -8.84 -2.59
N ALA A 49 7.72 -9.97 -3.26
CA ALA A 49 7.16 -11.26 -2.84
C ALA A 49 7.53 -11.64 -1.39
N PRO A 50 8.78 -11.44 -0.90
CA PRO A 50 9.13 -11.76 0.48
C PRO A 50 8.37 -10.93 1.51
N LEU A 51 7.83 -9.77 1.14
CA LEU A 51 7.05 -8.91 2.02
C LEU A 51 5.63 -9.44 2.28
N ARG A 52 5.19 -10.47 1.56
CA ARG A 52 3.84 -11.05 1.66
C ARG A 52 2.74 -9.98 1.58
N ALA A 53 2.95 -8.99 0.73
CA ALA A 53 1.98 -7.94 0.50
C ALA A 53 0.75 -8.49 -0.24
N VAL A 54 -0.43 -8.03 0.14
CA VAL A 54 -1.71 -8.43 -0.48
C VAL A 54 -2.15 -7.48 -1.59
N ALA A 55 -1.54 -6.31 -1.67
CA ALA A 55 -1.85 -5.28 -2.67
C ALA A 55 -0.57 -4.76 -3.35
N SER A 56 -0.70 -4.41 -4.62
CA SER A 56 0.30 -3.65 -5.37
C SER A 56 -0.32 -2.33 -5.82
N ARG A 57 0.21 -1.21 -5.31
CA ARG A 57 -0.25 0.13 -5.68
C ARG A 57 0.32 0.52 -7.03
N VAL A 58 -0.57 0.85 -7.95
CA VAL A 58 -0.23 1.21 -9.34
C VAL A 58 -0.83 2.59 -9.65
N VAL A 59 0.03 3.53 -9.99
CA VAL A 59 -0.38 4.87 -10.43
C VAL A 59 -0.66 4.82 -11.93
N ILE A 60 -1.89 5.09 -12.30
CA ILE A 60 -2.37 5.08 -13.68
C ILE A 60 -2.42 6.51 -14.22
N ASP A 61 -1.64 6.77 -15.25
CA ASP A 61 -1.72 8.02 -16.03
C ASP A 61 -2.90 7.93 -16.99
N PRO A 62 -3.94 8.79 -16.84
CA PRO A 62 -5.10 8.77 -17.74
C PRO A 62 -4.77 9.05 -19.21
N ALA A 63 -3.61 9.61 -19.51
CA ALA A 63 -3.16 9.90 -20.86
C ALA A 63 -2.50 8.69 -21.55
N LYS A 64 -2.17 7.64 -20.79
CA LYS A 64 -1.54 6.42 -21.33
C LYS A 64 -2.57 5.33 -21.60
N PRO A 65 -2.34 4.49 -22.62
CA PRO A 65 -3.16 3.31 -22.84
C PRO A 65 -3.11 2.38 -21.62
N LEU A 66 -4.25 1.87 -21.18
CA LEU A 66 -4.30 0.93 -20.05
C LEU A 66 -3.48 -0.34 -20.31
N SER A 67 -3.36 -0.77 -21.57
CA SER A 67 -2.54 -1.92 -21.96
C SER A 67 -1.07 -1.81 -21.54
N SER A 68 -0.54 -0.59 -21.39
CA SER A 68 0.84 -0.37 -20.94
C SER A 68 1.10 -0.84 -19.50
N TYR A 69 0.06 -1.10 -18.72
CA TYR A 69 0.13 -1.57 -17.33
C TYR A 69 -0.15 -3.07 -17.19
N ASP A 70 -0.61 -3.76 -18.24
CA ASP A 70 -1.08 -5.15 -18.15
C ASP A 70 -0.02 -6.11 -17.63
N ALA A 71 1.20 -6.04 -18.20
CA ALA A 71 2.29 -6.92 -17.80
C ALA A 71 2.68 -6.73 -16.32
N HIS A 72 2.71 -5.48 -15.85
CA HIS A 72 2.99 -5.15 -14.45
C HIS A 72 1.91 -5.72 -13.52
N ILE A 73 0.65 -5.49 -13.83
CA ILE A 73 -0.48 -5.99 -13.02
C ILE A 73 -0.52 -7.52 -13.02
N ALA A 74 -0.26 -8.16 -14.14
CA ALA A 74 -0.21 -9.61 -14.26
C ALA A 74 0.93 -10.20 -13.40
N ALA A 75 2.13 -9.60 -13.43
CA ALA A 75 3.28 -10.03 -12.63
C ALA A 75 2.99 -9.95 -11.12
N HIS A 76 2.37 -8.86 -10.66
CA HIS A 76 2.01 -8.71 -9.25
C HIS A 76 0.91 -9.69 -8.81
N ARG A 77 -0.05 -9.95 -9.67
CA ARG A 77 -1.05 -10.99 -9.41
C ARG A 77 -0.47 -12.39 -9.31
N ALA A 78 0.54 -12.70 -10.11
CA ALA A 78 1.23 -14.00 -10.05
C ALA A 78 1.88 -14.28 -8.69
N VAL A 79 2.22 -13.23 -7.93
CA VAL A 79 2.73 -13.34 -6.55
C VAL A 79 1.65 -13.05 -5.49
N GLY A 80 0.36 -13.10 -5.86
CA GLY A 80 -0.77 -13.00 -4.94
C GLY A 80 -1.19 -11.57 -4.58
N GLN A 81 -0.67 -10.54 -5.25
CA GLN A 81 -0.98 -9.14 -4.96
C GLN A 81 -2.12 -8.63 -5.85
N LEU A 82 -3.15 -8.07 -5.26
CA LEU A 82 -4.24 -7.43 -6.00
C LEU A 82 -3.90 -5.98 -6.34
N PRO A 83 -4.30 -5.47 -7.52
CA PRO A 83 -4.06 -4.08 -7.88
C PRO A 83 -4.80 -3.12 -6.96
N GLN A 84 -4.07 -2.16 -6.39
CA GLN A 84 -4.58 -0.94 -5.79
C GLN A 84 -4.34 0.19 -6.77
N LEU A 85 -5.38 0.70 -7.38
CA LEU A 85 -5.27 1.68 -8.46
C LEU A 85 -5.40 3.10 -7.93
N VAL A 86 -4.49 3.96 -8.35
CA VAL A 86 -4.56 5.42 -8.18
C VAL A 86 -4.61 6.05 -9.55
N ILE A 87 -5.70 6.72 -9.88
CA ILE A 87 -5.89 7.29 -11.21
C ILE A 87 -5.53 8.77 -11.20
N GLY A 88 -4.53 9.13 -11.99
CA GLY A 88 -3.93 10.46 -11.99
C GLY A 88 -2.79 10.54 -10.96
N GLY A 89 -1.61 10.91 -11.41
CA GLY A 89 -0.40 10.98 -10.59
C GLY A 89 0.15 12.38 -10.43
N THR A 90 1.05 12.60 -9.47
CA THR A 90 1.80 13.85 -9.32
C THR A 90 2.81 14.03 -10.46
N GLY A 91 2.99 15.26 -10.95
CA GLY A 91 4.11 15.62 -11.83
C GLY A 91 3.81 15.78 -13.30
N THR A 92 2.65 15.42 -13.82
CA THR A 92 2.27 15.68 -15.21
C THR A 92 1.34 16.89 -15.33
N LYS A 93 1.45 17.66 -16.43
CA LYS A 93 0.60 18.83 -16.70
C LYS A 93 -0.91 18.50 -16.73
N ASN A 94 -1.26 17.23 -16.82
CA ASN A 94 -2.63 16.74 -16.92
C ASN A 94 -3.34 16.57 -15.57
N HIS A 95 -2.65 16.76 -14.42
CA HIS A 95 -3.25 16.59 -13.08
C HIS A 95 -4.25 17.65 -12.70
N ARG A 96 -4.15 18.83 -13.27
CA ARG A 96 -5.09 19.94 -13.02
C ARG A 96 -6.47 19.69 -13.60
N SER A 97 -6.62 18.69 -14.47
CA SER A 97 -7.90 18.34 -15.07
C SER A 97 -8.43 17.04 -14.46
N THR A 98 -9.56 17.12 -13.82
CA THR A 98 -10.33 15.94 -13.40
C THR A 98 -11.04 15.28 -14.58
N LYS A 99 -10.98 15.92 -15.77
CA LYS A 99 -11.56 15.41 -17.02
C LYS A 99 -10.82 14.13 -17.43
N GLY A 100 -11.58 13.09 -17.69
CA GLY A 100 -11.03 11.78 -18.08
C GLY A 100 -10.64 10.87 -16.92
N VAL A 101 -10.30 11.40 -15.72
CA VAL A 101 -9.89 10.60 -14.57
C VAL A 101 -10.96 9.57 -14.19
N VAL A 102 -12.22 9.98 -14.14
CA VAL A 102 -13.32 9.08 -13.77
C VAL A 102 -13.54 8.00 -14.83
N ALA A 103 -13.50 8.36 -16.10
CA ALA A 103 -13.63 7.39 -17.20
C ALA A 103 -12.48 6.37 -17.17
N ALA A 104 -11.23 6.84 -17.00
CA ALA A 104 -10.07 6.00 -16.87
C ALA A 104 -10.17 5.06 -15.65
N ALA A 105 -10.65 5.57 -14.50
CA ALA A 105 -10.86 4.76 -13.30
C ALA A 105 -11.84 3.61 -13.53
N VAL A 106 -12.97 3.90 -14.19
CA VAL A 106 -14.00 2.89 -14.49
C VAL A 106 -13.48 1.87 -15.50
N ALA A 107 -12.79 2.32 -16.55
CA ALA A 107 -12.19 1.44 -17.55
C ALA A 107 -11.13 0.52 -16.93
N ALA A 108 -10.23 1.07 -16.12
CA ALA A 108 -9.21 0.32 -15.39
C ALA A 108 -9.84 -0.69 -14.42
N ALA A 109 -10.88 -0.28 -13.69
CA ALA A 109 -11.58 -1.16 -12.78
C ALA A 109 -12.25 -2.33 -13.51
N LYS A 110 -12.85 -2.11 -14.67
CA LYS A 110 -13.43 -3.18 -15.49
C LYS A 110 -12.37 -4.11 -16.06
N ARG A 111 -11.21 -3.57 -16.49
CA ARG A 111 -10.13 -4.33 -17.10
C ARG A 111 -9.43 -5.27 -16.12
N TRP A 112 -9.17 -4.81 -14.90
CA TRP A 112 -8.31 -5.50 -13.95
C TRP A 112 -9.02 -5.98 -12.67
N LYS A 113 -10.26 -6.43 -12.75
CA LYS A 113 -10.90 -7.14 -11.62
C LYS A 113 -10.26 -8.51 -11.40
N PRO A 114 -10.17 -8.98 -10.13
CA PRO A 114 -10.50 -8.29 -8.90
C PRO A 114 -9.46 -7.24 -8.52
N LEU A 115 -9.90 -6.21 -7.79
CA LEU A 115 -9.06 -5.12 -7.30
C LEU A 115 -9.00 -5.10 -5.78
N TYR A 116 -7.87 -4.65 -5.23
CA TYR A 116 -7.78 -4.34 -3.82
C TYR A 116 -8.56 -3.07 -3.49
N SER A 117 -8.24 -1.96 -4.13
CA SER A 117 -8.93 -0.67 -3.98
C SER A 117 -8.75 0.24 -5.21
N VAL A 118 -9.52 1.32 -5.26
CA VAL A 118 -9.37 2.39 -6.26
C VAL A 118 -9.46 3.75 -5.58
N SER A 119 -8.56 4.65 -5.92
CA SER A 119 -8.63 6.08 -5.62
C SER A 119 -8.53 6.92 -6.89
N VAL A 120 -8.97 8.16 -6.82
CA VAL A 120 -8.92 9.13 -7.91
C VAL A 120 -8.17 10.38 -7.45
N VAL A 121 -7.25 10.84 -8.28
CA VAL A 121 -6.35 11.97 -8.03
C VAL A 121 -5.39 11.71 -6.87
N ASN A 122 -4.14 11.39 -7.22
CA ASN A 122 -3.05 11.33 -6.24
C ASN A 122 -2.75 12.73 -5.72
N GLU A 123 -2.61 12.88 -4.39
CA GLU A 123 -2.29 14.16 -3.73
C GLU A 123 -3.09 15.35 -4.29
N PRO A 124 -4.42 15.33 -4.26
CA PRO A 124 -5.23 16.41 -4.81
C PRO A 124 -4.91 17.77 -4.17
N ASP A 125 -4.38 17.76 -2.96
CA ASP A 125 -3.96 18.90 -2.17
C ASP A 125 -2.64 19.54 -2.63
N THR A 126 -1.85 18.83 -3.42
CA THR A 126 -0.61 19.32 -4.06
C THR A 126 -0.73 19.42 -5.57
N ALA A 127 -1.68 18.72 -6.19
CA ALA A 127 -1.87 18.66 -7.64
C ALA A 127 -2.54 19.92 -8.24
N GLY A 128 -2.84 20.95 -7.44
CA GLY A 128 -3.49 22.18 -7.91
C GLY A 128 -4.98 22.00 -8.26
N VAL A 129 -5.60 20.93 -7.80
CA VAL A 129 -7.05 20.71 -7.90
C VAL A 129 -7.74 21.54 -6.80
N SER A 130 -8.88 22.15 -7.11
CA SER A 130 -9.66 22.82 -6.08
C SER A 130 -10.36 21.81 -5.16
N VAL A 131 -10.52 22.18 -3.87
CA VAL A 131 -11.19 21.33 -2.86
C VAL A 131 -12.54 20.83 -3.35
N CYS A 132 -13.37 21.70 -3.91
CA CYS A 132 -14.71 21.31 -4.38
C CYS A 132 -14.68 20.61 -5.74
N GLY A 133 -13.68 20.89 -6.56
CA GLY A 133 -13.42 20.14 -7.79
C GLY A 133 -13.10 18.67 -7.48
N TYR A 134 -12.22 18.44 -6.51
CA TYR A 134 -11.93 17.09 -6.02
C TYR A 134 -13.16 16.40 -5.46
N ALA A 135 -13.93 17.08 -4.60
CA ALA A 135 -15.16 16.54 -4.01
C ALA A 135 -16.16 16.05 -5.08
N LYS A 136 -16.39 16.86 -6.11
CA LYS A 136 -17.27 16.51 -7.25
C LYS A 136 -16.73 15.31 -8.03
N THR A 137 -15.42 15.31 -8.34
CA THR A 137 -14.76 14.21 -9.04
C THR A 137 -14.87 12.90 -8.27
N TYR A 138 -14.63 12.94 -6.96
CA TYR A 138 -14.75 11.75 -6.11
C TYR A 138 -16.18 11.21 -6.09
N LEU A 139 -17.20 12.06 -5.94
CA LEU A 139 -18.61 11.65 -5.93
C LEU A 139 -19.02 11.00 -7.25
N ASP A 140 -18.62 11.58 -8.39
CA ASP A 140 -18.89 11.01 -9.71
C ASP A 140 -18.18 9.65 -9.87
N ALA A 141 -16.89 9.58 -9.48
CA ALA A 141 -16.14 8.34 -9.48
C ALA A 141 -16.76 7.29 -8.57
N TYR A 142 -17.15 7.67 -7.35
CA TYR A 142 -17.74 6.75 -6.37
C TYR A 142 -18.96 6.03 -6.92
N GLY A 143 -19.93 6.76 -7.48
CA GLY A 143 -21.14 6.16 -8.06
C GLY A 143 -20.81 5.18 -9.19
N LYS A 144 -19.99 5.58 -10.14
CA LYS A 144 -19.63 4.78 -11.31
C LYS A 144 -18.75 3.56 -10.95
N LEU A 145 -17.82 3.70 -10.01
CA LEU A 145 -16.97 2.61 -9.55
C LEU A 145 -17.79 1.59 -8.74
N ARG A 146 -18.75 2.03 -7.92
CA ARG A 146 -19.68 1.13 -7.22
C ARG A 146 -20.51 0.33 -8.22
N ALA A 147 -21.07 0.98 -9.24
CA ALA A 147 -21.78 0.32 -10.34
C ALA A 147 -20.89 -0.66 -11.11
N ALA A 148 -19.59 -0.36 -11.22
CA ALA A 148 -18.59 -1.27 -11.80
C ALA A 148 -18.17 -2.40 -10.84
N GLY A 149 -18.72 -2.48 -9.62
CA GLY A 149 -18.47 -3.55 -8.64
C GLY A 149 -17.22 -3.37 -7.78
N VAL A 150 -16.63 -2.15 -7.73
CA VAL A 150 -15.51 -1.85 -6.85
C VAL A 150 -15.99 -1.77 -5.41
N LYS A 151 -15.42 -2.60 -4.53
CA LYS A 151 -15.82 -2.67 -3.12
C LYS A 151 -15.14 -1.59 -2.26
N ARG A 152 -13.86 -1.29 -2.52
CA ARG A 152 -13.05 -0.34 -1.75
C ARG A 152 -12.70 0.86 -2.62
N ILE A 153 -13.34 1.99 -2.37
CA ILE A 153 -13.07 3.27 -3.03
C ILE A 153 -12.52 4.19 -1.97
N LEU A 154 -11.28 4.66 -2.16
CA LEU A 154 -10.57 5.46 -1.18
C LEU A 154 -10.81 6.94 -1.45
N PHE A 155 -11.08 7.69 -0.37
CA PHE A 155 -11.17 9.13 -0.38
C PHE A 155 -9.89 9.72 0.18
N GLY A 156 -9.21 10.56 -0.57
CA GLY A 156 -8.01 11.24 -0.09
C GLY A 156 -6.82 11.10 -1.01
N GLU A 157 -5.87 10.23 -0.66
CA GLU A 157 -4.48 10.25 -1.18
C GLU A 157 -3.80 11.59 -0.85
N PHE A 158 -4.09 12.16 0.33
CA PHE A 158 -3.59 13.47 0.72
C PHE A 158 -2.12 13.42 1.11
N ALA A 159 -1.36 14.45 0.72
CA ALA A 159 -0.01 14.65 1.25
C ALA A 159 -0.05 14.89 2.77
N PRO A 160 0.97 14.41 3.54
CA PRO A 160 0.89 14.37 5.00
C PRO A 160 0.62 15.74 5.63
N HIS A 161 1.29 16.79 5.15
CA HIS A 161 1.23 18.15 5.71
C HIS A 161 -0.12 18.85 5.50
N ASN A 162 -0.96 18.38 4.57
CA ASN A 162 -2.25 18.97 4.23
C ASN A 162 -3.45 18.08 4.59
N ALA A 163 -3.24 16.81 4.90
CA ALA A 163 -4.29 15.80 4.98
C ALA A 163 -5.50 16.22 5.82
N GLN A 164 -5.29 16.67 7.05
CA GLN A 164 -6.39 17.08 7.93
C GLN A 164 -7.14 18.31 7.42
N ARG A 165 -6.38 19.33 6.94
CA ARG A 165 -6.94 20.56 6.41
C ARG A 165 -7.82 20.28 5.20
N TRP A 166 -7.35 19.44 4.28
CA TRP A 166 -8.09 19.09 3.07
C TRP A 166 -9.31 18.21 3.35
N LEU A 167 -9.15 17.21 4.21
CA LEU A 167 -10.27 16.38 4.66
C LEU A 167 -11.40 17.25 5.24
N ARG A 168 -11.05 18.15 6.17
CA ARG A 168 -12.02 19.09 6.75
C ARG A 168 -12.66 19.97 5.67
N ALA A 169 -11.84 20.65 4.85
CA ALA A 169 -12.35 21.57 3.84
C ALA A 169 -13.30 20.90 2.85
N THR A 170 -12.96 19.70 2.38
CA THR A 170 -13.76 18.94 1.43
C THR A 170 -15.12 18.54 2.03
N LEU A 171 -15.16 18.18 3.31
CA LEU A 171 -16.37 17.74 3.99
C LEU A 171 -17.22 18.90 4.55
N THR A 172 -16.75 20.15 4.50
CA THR A 172 -17.48 21.28 5.11
C THR A 172 -17.70 22.47 4.19
N ARG A 173 -16.90 22.68 3.13
CA ARG A 173 -16.89 23.94 2.37
C ARG A 173 -17.57 23.89 1.02
N CYS A 174 -17.99 22.72 0.54
CA CYS A 174 -18.51 22.56 -0.82
C CYS A 174 -20.05 22.47 -0.89
N GLY A 175 -20.75 23.01 0.08
CA GLY A 175 -22.21 23.07 0.10
C GLY A 175 -22.87 21.69 0.00
N ALA A 176 -23.87 21.55 -0.87
CA ALA A 176 -24.58 20.28 -1.09
C ALA A 176 -23.64 19.13 -1.47
N THR A 177 -22.53 19.41 -2.19
CA THR A 177 -21.50 18.40 -2.51
C THR A 177 -20.89 17.82 -1.24
N SER A 178 -20.54 18.65 -0.24
CA SER A 178 -20.01 18.16 1.04
C SER A 178 -21.02 17.31 1.80
N CYS A 179 -22.30 17.69 1.80
CA CYS A 179 -23.36 16.91 2.44
C CYS A 179 -23.48 15.50 1.82
N ASN A 180 -23.51 15.42 0.49
CA ASN A 180 -23.58 14.15 -0.22
C ASN A 180 -22.30 13.30 0.00
N LEU A 181 -21.14 13.95 0.09
CA LEU A 181 -19.86 13.30 0.29
C LEU A 181 -19.77 12.60 1.65
N LYS A 182 -20.28 13.21 2.72
CA LYS A 182 -20.22 12.66 4.08
C LYS A 182 -20.73 11.23 4.18
N SER A 183 -21.79 10.90 3.46
CA SER A 183 -22.35 9.54 3.44
C SER A 183 -21.53 8.53 2.61
N LYS A 184 -20.54 8.98 1.82
CA LYS A 184 -19.73 8.14 0.92
C LYS A 184 -18.28 7.97 1.39
N VAL A 185 -17.83 8.77 2.37
CA VAL A 185 -16.46 8.72 2.90
C VAL A 185 -16.38 7.69 4.03
N GLY A 186 -16.27 6.41 3.66
CA GLY A 186 -16.05 5.32 4.61
C GLY A 186 -14.60 4.80 4.65
N ASN A 187 -13.80 5.15 3.64
CA ASN A 187 -12.39 4.78 3.52
C ASN A 187 -11.58 6.05 3.26
N VAL A 188 -10.65 6.39 4.14
CA VAL A 188 -9.84 7.61 4.06
C VAL A 188 -8.38 7.24 3.88
N ALA A 189 -7.74 7.85 2.88
CA ALA A 189 -6.36 7.60 2.52
C ALA A 189 -5.49 8.85 2.62
N TRP A 190 -4.24 8.68 3.05
CA TRP A 190 -3.20 9.71 3.02
C TRP A 190 -1.82 9.08 2.87
N HIS A 191 -0.82 9.91 2.58
CA HIS A 191 0.57 9.50 2.57
C HIS A 191 1.19 9.75 3.94
N ALA A 192 2.09 8.86 4.36
CA ALA A 192 2.72 8.93 5.67
C ALA A 192 4.23 8.83 5.56
N TYR A 193 4.84 9.97 5.27
CA TYR A 193 6.29 10.12 5.31
C TYR A 193 6.70 10.84 6.61
N GLY A 194 7.80 10.40 7.23
CA GLY A 194 8.23 10.99 8.49
C GLY A 194 7.12 10.96 9.56
N PRO A 195 6.72 12.12 10.13
CA PRO A 195 5.69 12.20 11.17
C PRO A 195 4.27 11.94 10.66
N GLY A 196 4.07 11.71 9.36
CA GLY A 196 2.75 11.47 8.77
C GLY A 196 2.00 10.26 9.33
N MET A 197 2.68 9.31 9.94
CA MET A 197 2.06 8.17 10.63
C MET A 197 1.25 8.59 11.85
N ASP A 198 1.65 9.63 12.55
CA ASP A 198 0.97 10.12 13.76
C ASP A 198 -0.39 10.76 13.45
N LEU A 199 -0.69 10.99 12.16
CA LEU A 199 -1.99 11.46 11.70
C LEU A 199 -3.12 10.42 11.82
N ALA A 200 -2.83 9.14 12.04
CA ALA A 200 -3.85 8.09 12.06
C ALA A 200 -4.98 8.40 13.06
N VAL A 201 -4.65 8.74 14.31
CA VAL A 201 -5.64 9.07 15.33
C VAL A 201 -6.36 10.39 15.03
N PRO A 202 -5.68 11.51 14.71
CA PRO A 202 -6.32 12.75 14.29
C PRO A 202 -7.25 12.59 13.07
N MET A 203 -6.85 11.85 12.05
CA MET A 203 -7.66 11.60 10.84
C MET A 203 -8.93 10.80 11.18
N SER A 204 -8.80 9.76 12.02
CA SER A 204 -9.95 8.99 12.48
C SER A 204 -10.95 9.85 13.24
N LYS A 205 -10.50 10.65 14.23
CA LYS A 205 -11.33 11.54 15.01
C LYS A 205 -12.04 12.58 14.13
N LEU A 206 -11.27 13.22 13.24
CA LEU A 206 -11.78 14.24 12.33
C LEU A 206 -12.85 13.67 11.39
N THR A 207 -12.57 12.53 10.75
CA THR A 207 -13.56 11.91 9.85
C THR A 207 -14.83 11.56 10.60
N ARG A 208 -14.70 10.92 11.77
CA ARG A 208 -15.86 10.55 12.58
C ARG A 208 -16.71 11.76 13.00
N SER A 209 -16.07 12.85 13.40
CA SER A 209 -16.79 14.07 13.81
C SER A 209 -17.56 14.72 12.66
N LEU A 210 -17.07 14.58 11.42
CA LEU A 210 -17.67 15.23 10.24
C LEU A 210 -18.68 14.34 9.50
N THR A 211 -18.51 13.02 9.54
CA THR A 211 -19.36 12.08 8.78
C THR A 211 -20.28 11.25 9.67
N HIS A 212 -20.03 11.25 10.99
CA HIS A 212 -20.69 10.37 11.96
C HIS A 212 -20.46 8.87 11.73
N HIS A 213 -19.52 8.52 10.82
CA HIS A 213 -19.10 7.15 10.57
C HIS A 213 -17.71 6.88 11.18
N ARG A 214 -17.45 5.62 11.50
CA ARG A 214 -16.10 5.17 11.84
C ARG A 214 -15.36 4.82 10.53
N PRO A 215 -14.40 5.62 10.08
CA PRO A 215 -13.71 5.36 8.82
C PRO A 215 -12.79 4.16 8.95
N LYS A 216 -12.55 3.49 7.83
CA LYS A 216 -11.36 2.67 7.64
C LYS A 216 -10.25 3.57 7.12
N LEU A 217 -9.06 3.45 7.70
CA LEU A 217 -7.92 4.31 7.40
C LEU A 217 -6.90 3.55 6.59
N TYR A 218 -6.36 4.20 5.57
CA TYR A 218 -5.40 3.65 4.61
C TYR A 218 -4.21 4.60 4.50
N VAL A 219 -3.02 4.08 4.73
CA VAL A 219 -1.78 4.78 4.39
C VAL A 219 -1.30 4.21 3.06
N THR A 220 -1.51 4.95 2.00
CA THR A 220 -1.30 4.49 0.63
C THR A 220 0.08 4.77 0.07
N GLU A 221 0.87 5.55 0.77
CA GLU A 221 2.31 5.69 0.62
C GLU A 221 2.94 5.86 1.99
N ALA A 222 3.85 4.97 2.37
CA ALA A 222 4.57 5.02 3.63
C ALA A 222 6.06 4.77 3.40
N GLY A 223 6.89 5.61 4.00
CA GLY A 223 8.34 5.45 3.88
C GLY A 223 9.11 6.38 4.81
N TYR A 224 10.30 5.95 5.18
CA TYR A 224 11.27 6.81 5.85
C TYR A 224 12.15 7.47 4.81
N VAL A 225 12.15 8.80 4.78
CA VAL A 225 12.90 9.56 3.78
C VAL A 225 14.38 9.52 4.08
N LEU A 226 15.15 8.84 3.22
CA LEU A 226 16.60 8.74 3.30
C LEU A 226 17.30 9.89 2.56
N ARG A 227 16.67 10.37 1.48
CA ARG A 227 17.16 11.53 0.70
C ARG A 227 16.00 12.47 0.38
N HIS A 228 16.20 13.74 0.62
CA HIS A 228 15.27 14.82 0.28
C HIS A 228 15.71 15.53 -1.01
N ARG A 229 14.79 16.30 -1.63
CA ARG A 229 15.06 17.10 -2.85
C ARG A 229 16.26 18.02 -2.77
N SER A 230 16.69 18.42 -1.57
CA SER A 230 17.91 19.21 -1.34
C SER A 230 19.22 18.43 -1.56
N GLY A 231 19.14 17.13 -1.88
CA GLY A 231 20.32 16.26 -2.02
C GLY A 231 20.94 15.83 -0.69
N ASN A 232 20.50 16.39 0.43
CA ASN A 232 20.99 16.02 1.76
C ASN A 232 20.49 14.62 2.13
N VAL A 233 21.42 13.69 2.27
CA VAL A 233 21.15 12.39 2.90
C VAL A 233 20.92 12.67 4.38
N LEU A 234 19.77 12.30 4.89
CA LEU A 234 19.51 12.37 6.33
C LEU A 234 20.41 11.34 7.02
N ALA A 235 21.52 11.80 7.59
CA ALA A 235 22.58 10.95 8.16
C ALA A 235 22.03 9.89 9.15
N ALA A 236 21.01 10.23 9.93
CA ALA A 236 20.33 9.30 10.84
C ALA A 236 19.55 8.18 10.10
N GLY A 237 19.18 8.38 8.82
CA GLY A 237 18.46 7.39 8.04
C GLY A 237 19.35 6.29 7.47
N VAL A 238 20.65 6.59 7.25
CA VAL A 238 21.57 5.66 6.59
C VAL A 238 22.00 4.54 7.53
N ALA A 239 22.30 4.82 8.78
CA ALA A 239 22.79 3.82 9.72
C ALA A 239 21.73 2.80 10.19
N GLY A 240 20.47 3.22 10.27
CA GLY A 240 19.36 2.36 10.74
C GLY A 240 18.30 2.04 9.67
N GLY A 241 18.45 2.56 8.43
CA GLY A 241 17.55 2.27 7.30
C GLY A 241 16.06 2.47 7.59
N GLY A 242 15.72 3.40 8.48
CA GLY A 242 14.35 3.63 8.89
C GLY A 242 13.74 2.54 9.79
N VAL A 243 14.57 1.64 10.35
CA VAL A 243 14.13 0.53 11.22
C VAL A 243 13.21 1.01 12.36
N GLY A 244 13.63 2.05 13.08
CA GLY A 244 12.83 2.61 14.17
C GLY A 244 11.49 3.17 13.67
N TRP A 245 11.52 3.88 12.56
CA TRP A 245 10.32 4.43 11.93
C TRP A 245 9.35 3.33 11.50
N TRP A 246 9.83 2.29 10.84
CA TRP A 246 8.97 1.18 10.41
C TRP A 246 8.39 0.40 11.58
N ARG A 247 9.16 0.17 12.65
CA ARG A 247 8.60 -0.44 13.89
C ARG A 247 7.46 0.39 14.46
N HIS A 248 7.63 1.71 14.53
CA HIS A 248 6.59 2.63 14.96
C HIS A 248 5.38 2.60 14.01
N ALA A 249 5.61 2.69 12.69
CA ALA A 249 4.57 2.65 11.67
C ALA A 249 3.74 1.36 11.75
N LEU A 250 4.36 0.20 11.89
CA LEU A 250 3.67 -1.08 12.02
C LEU A 250 2.86 -1.18 13.32
N LYS A 251 3.36 -0.60 14.42
CA LYS A 251 2.62 -0.52 15.69
C LYS A 251 1.35 0.33 15.54
N ILE A 252 1.44 1.51 14.93
CA ILE A 252 0.27 2.35 14.64
C ILE A 252 -0.69 1.63 13.69
N SER A 253 -0.18 0.98 12.66
CA SER A 253 -0.97 0.24 11.68
C SER A 253 -1.82 -0.84 12.35
N SER A 254 -1.23 -1.62 13.26
CA SER A 254 -1.96 -2.69 13.97
C SER A 254 -3.11 -2.19 14.83
N ALA A 255 -3.05 -0.94 15.30
CA ALA A 255 -4.06 -0.35 16.17
C ALA A 255 -5.14 0.44 15.39
N HIS A 256 -4.81 1.03 14.25
CA HIS A 256 -5.64 2.07 13.63
C HIS A 256 -5.89 1.92 12.14
N LEU A 257 -5.07 1.17 11.40
CA LEU A 257 -5.15 1.13 9.94
C LEU A 257 -5.84 -0.14 9.43
N ALA A 258 -6.45 0.00 8.25
CA ALA A 258 -6.87 -1.12 7.43
C ALA A 258 -5.74 -1.59 6.50
N GLU A 259 -4.87 -0.66 6.09
CA GLU A 259 -3.75 -0.92 5.20
C GLU A 259 -2.61 0.07 5.43
N ILE A 260 -1.38 -0.40 5.20
CA ILE A 260 -0.19 0.41 5.00
C ILE A 260 0.54 -0.06 3.73
N VAL A 261 0.86 0.85 2.82
CA VAL A 261 1.61 0.58 1.59
C VAL A 261 3.05 1.02 1.77
N ALA A 262 3.98 0.08 1.71
CA ALA A 262 5.40 0.40 1.61
C ALA A 262 5.68 1.01 0.24
N TRP A 263 6.12 2.26 0.20
CA TRP A 263 6.32 3.03 -1.01
C TRP A 263 7.81 3.19 -1.33
N ASP A 264 8.13 3.21 -2.63
CA ASP A 264 9.47 3.10 -3.19
C ASP A 264 10.16 1.80 -2.74
N ILE A 265 9.83 0.70 -3.41
CA ILE A 265 10.44 -0.59 -3.10
C ILE A 265 11.94 -0.56 -3.45
N ARG A 266 12.31 0.05 -4.59
CA ARG A 266 13.69 0.11 -5.05
C ARG A 266 14.22 1.53 -5.25
N ALA A 267 15.41 1.79 -4.74
CA ALA A 267 16.11 3.05 -4.95
C ALA A 267 16.43 3.27 -6.43
N ARG A 268 16.19 4.49 -6.91
CA ARG A 268 16.60 4.92 -8.23
C ARG A 268 17.91 5.67 -8.16
N THR A 269 18.79 5.42 -9.11
CA THR A 269 20.14 6.02 -9.17
C THR A 269 20.16 7.55 -9.18
N ASN A 270 19.09 8.19 -9.67
CA ASN A 270 19.01 9.66 -9.81
C ASN A 270 17.80 10.25 -9.05
N ALA A 271 17.24 9.54 -8.07
CA ALA A 271 16.08 10.05 -7.35
C ALA A 271 16.48 11.20 -6.43
N VAL A 272 15.76 12.31 -6.55
CA VAL A 272 15.82 13.44 -5.59
C VAL A 272 15.11 13.12 -4.26
N TRP A 273 14.39 11.99 -4.24
CA TRP A 273 13.69 11.44 -3.10
C TRP A 273 13.99 9.95 -3.00
N ASP A 274 14.36 9.48 -1.84
CA ASP A 274 14.62 8.07 -1.58
C ASP A 274 13.98 7.66 -0.25
N SER A 275 12.99 6.80 -0.31
CA SER A 275 12.36 6.15 0.84
C SER A 275 12.38 4.61 0.68
N SER A 276 13.18 4.10 -0.23
CA SER A 276 13.14 2.72 -0.68
C SER A 276 13.61 1.70 0.36
N LEU A 277 13.08 0.49 0.21
CA LEU A 277 13.43 -0.68 1.03
C LEU A 277 14.59 -1.49 0.46
N ILE A 278 14.87 -1.34 -0.83
CA ILE A 278 15.97 -1.98 -1.56
C ILE A 278 16.83 -0.87 -2.14
N ASP A 279 18.13 -1.00 -2.02
CA ASP A 279 19.07 0.00 -2.56
C ASP A 279 19.22 -0.09 -4.09
N GLY A 280 20.01 0.83 -4.67
CA GLY A 280 20.25 0.87 -6.10
C GLY A 280 20.99 -0.36 -6.65
N ALA A 281 21.73 -1.08 -5.81
CA ALA A 281 22.43 -2.33 -6.15
C ALA A 281 21.51 -3.56 -6.01
N GLY A 282 20.26 -3.40 -5.57
CA GLY A 282 19.30 -4.48 -5.38
C GLY A 282 19.43 -5.18 -4.01
N GLN A 283 20.16 -4.58 -3.06
CA GLN A 283 20.32 -5.15 -1.73
C GLN A 283 19.22 -4.67 -0.78
N PRO A 284 18.57 -5.57 -0.02
CA PRO A 284 17.60 -5.18 0.98
C PRO A 284 18.23 -4.31 2.07
N ARG A 285 17.60 -3.18 2.37
CA ARG A 285 17.95 -2.34 3.50
C ARG A 285 17.43 -2.92 4.82
N PRO A 286 17.98 -2.55 5.98
CA PRO A 286 17.54 -3.10 7.27
C PRO A 286 16.04 -2.99 7.55
N ALA A 287 15.38 -1.93 7.04
CA ALA A 287 13.93 -1.74 7.15
C ALA A 287 13.12 -2.83 6.42
N PHE A 288 13.65 -3.41 5.35
CA PHE A 288 13.00 -4.51 4.61
C PHE A 288 12.73 -5.71 5.53
N ALA A 289 13.74 -6.11 6.33
CA ALA A 289 13.59 -7.23 7.26
C ALA A 289 12.55 -6.96 8.34
N VAL A 290 12.42 -5.70 8.81
CA VAL A 290 11.38 -5.32 9.78
C VAL A 290 9.98 -5.55 9.23
N ILE A 291 9.77 -5.23 7.95
CA ILE A 291 8.46 -5.39 7.30
C ILE A 291 8.21 -6.87 6.96
N ALA A 292 9.21 -7.58 6.48
CA ALA A 292 9.08 -9.00 6.09
C ALA A 292 8.75 -9.91 7.28
N ASN A 293 9.22 -9.55 8.48
CA ASN A 293 9.06 -10.34 9.73
C ASN A 293 7.91 -9.84 10.63
N ARG A 294 7.00 -9.00 10.13
CA ARG A 294 5.85 -8.48 10.91
C ARG A 294 4.84 -9.55 11.29
#